data_7eb7b4a2d7e9329062b25e20e018094f
#
_entry.id   7eb7b4a2d7e9329062b25e20e018094f
#
_cell.length_a   1.000
_cell.length_b   1.000
_cell.length_c   1.000
_cell.angle_alpha   90.00
_cell.angle_beta   90.00
_cell.angle_gamma   90.00
#
_symmetry.space_group_name_H-M   'P 1'
#
loop_
_entity.id
_entity.type
_entity.pdbx_description
1 polymer ?
#
loop_
_entity_poly.entity_id
_entity_poly.type
_entity_poly.pdbx_seq_one_letter_code
_entity_poly.pdbx_strand_id
1 'polypeptide(L)'
;YLFMWKWPASDSACYKTARINLTDEPYYIDLTSLGYELVTPDPLKMASGTYTGTLSLSVGSGGDIDFGDNFKTSDNQLDLNFTLSVNHELKLTPATGAQTVALQPCPSGKICSEDEGKANWERWMVSRVTPQLTGRSAFTLSSSGGFTVFLDCADQIDKECA
;
A
#
# COMPACT_ATOMS: atom_id res chain seq x y z
N TYR A 1 23.35 22.56 -15.69
CA TYR A 1 23.83 21.46 -14.84
C TYR A 1 22.62 20.87 -14.11
N LEU A 2 22.58 19.52 -13.97
CA LEU A 2 21.59 18.80 -13.20
C LEU A 2 22.29 18.29 -11.94
N PHE A 3 21.76 18.67 -10.76
CA PHE A 3 22.17 18.12 -9.48
C PHE A 3 21.07 17.16 -9.01
N MET A 4 21.48 15.99 -8.56
CA MET A 4 20.57 14.98 -8.01
C MET A 4 21.11 14.53 -6.66
N TRP A 5 20.24 14.47 -5.65
CA TRP A 5 20.53 13.88 -4.35
C TRP A 5 19.32 13.13 -3.83
N LYS A 6 19.54 12.24 -2.91
CA LYS A 6 18.49 11.42 -2.29
C LYS A 6 18.48 11.69 -0.78
N TRP A 7 17.30 11.80 -0.22
CA TRP A 7 17.11 11.87 1.22
C TRP A 7 16.52 10.58 1.79
N PRO A 8 16.98 10.05 2.93
CA PRO A 8 18.15 10.52 3.66
C PRO A 8 19.42 10.38 2.81
N ALA A 9 20.37 11.31 3.00
CA ALA A 9 21.60 11.34 2.22
C ALA A 9 22.31 9.99 2.31
N SER A 10 22.58 9.40 1.17
CA SER A 10 23.60 8.33 1.09
C SER A 10 24.98 9.00 1.10
N ASP A 11 25.97 8.31 1.62
CA ASP A 11 27.35 8.80 1.86
C ASP A 11 28.12 9.31 0.62
N SER A 12 27.47 9.55 -0.48
CA SER A 12 28.11 10.02 -1.72
C SER A 12 27.81 11.49 -1.98
N ALA A 13 28.75 12.34 -1.62
CA ALA A 13 28.75 13.72 -2.08
C ALA A 13 29.02 13.79 -3.59
N CYS A 14 28.26 14.61 -4.31
CA CYS A 14 28.45 14.83 -5.72
C CYS A 14 29.34 16.07 -5.93
N TYR A 15 30.64 15.86 -6.04
CA TYR A 15 31.60 16.96 -6.28
C TYR A 15 31.63 17.36 -7.74
N LYS A 16 31.60 18.67 -7.99
CA LYS A 16 31.76 19.27 -9.31
C LYS A 16 32.80 20.35 -9.24
N THR A 17 33.73 20.36 -10.20
CA THR A 17 34.69 21.43 -10.34
C THR A 17 34.18 22.43 -11.38
N ALA A 18 34.08 23.70 -10.98
CA ALA A 18 33.73 24.76 -11.91
C ALA A 18 34.82 24.93 -12.95
N ARG A 19 34.44 24.97 -14.23
CA ARG A 19 35.38 25.18 -15.35
C ARG A 19 35.55 26.66 -15.67
N ILE A 20 34.83 27.54 -15.03
CA ILE A 20 34.86 29.00 -15.27
C ILE A 20 35.40 29.64 -14.02
N ASN A 21 36.53 30.35 -14.17
CA ASN A 21 37.04 31.27 -13.15
C ASN A 21 36.39 32.63 -13.36
N LEU A 22 35.50 33.00 -12.47
CA LEU A 22 34.89 34.32 -12.47
C LEU A 22 35.70 35.19 -11.50
N THR A 23 36.55 36.03 -12.05
CA THR A 23 37.46 36.89 -11.25
C THR A 23 36.90 38.28 -11.01
N ASP A 24 35.98 38.76 -11.83
CA ASP A 24 35.67 40.18 -11.89
C ASP A 24 34.22 40.54 -11.56
N GLU A 25 33.27 39.57 -11.60
CA GLU A 25 31.88 39.83 -11.24
C GLU A 25 31.22 38.62 -10.56
N PRO A 26 30.33 38.82 -9.60
CA PRO A 26 29.61 37.73 -9.00
C PRO A 26 28.65 37.08 -9.99
N TYR A 27 28.71 35.77 -10.06
CA TYR A 27 27.77 34.96 -10.86
C TYR A 27 26.58 34.58 -10.03
N TYR A 28 25.37 34.80 -10.54
CA TYR A 28 24.14 34.46 -9.87
C TYR A 28 23.54 33.19 -10.49
N ILE A 29 23.17 32.23 -9.64
CA ILE A 29 22.39 31.06 -10.02
C ILE A 29 21.01 31.25 -9.41
N ASP A 30 20.00 31.36 -10.24
CA ASP A 30 18.63 31.35 -9.80
C ASP A 30 18.07 29.92 -9.89
N LEU A 31 17.73 29.34 -8.75
CA LEU A 31 17.11 28.02 -8.63
C LEU A 31 15.60 28.16 -8.76
N THR A 32 15.13 28.42 -9.96
CA THR A 32 13.71 28.64 -10.25
C THR A 32 12.89 27.34 -10.34
N SER A 33 13.55 26.19 -10.44
CA SER A 33 12.87 24.90 -10.52
C SER A 33 13.60 23.81 -9.75
N LEU A 34 12.92 23.19 -8.80
CA LEU A 34 13.35 22.02 -8.08
C LEU A 34 12.48 20.83 -8.49
N GLY A 35 13.09 19.83 -9.14
CA GLY A 35 12.43 18.56 -9.40
C GLY A 35 12.58 17.64 -8.18
N TYR A 36 11.53 16.97 -7.80
CA TYR A 36 11.55 15.98 -6.71
C TYR A 36 10.78 14.71 -7.08
N GLU A 37 11.18 13.61 -6.50
CA GLU A 37 10.47 12.34 -6.53
C GLU A 37 10.17 11.92 -5.10
N LEU A 38 8.90 11.69 -4.81
CA LEU A 38 8.44 11.20 -3.53
C LEU A 38 7.95 9.76 -3.68
N VAL A 39 8.58 8.83 -2.97
CA VAL A 39 8.15 7.44 -2.92
C VAL A 39 7.30 7.24 -1.67
N THR A 40 6.02 6.97 -1.87
CA THR A 40 5.08 6.70 -0.78
C THR A 40 5.00 5.21 -0.47
N PRO A 41 4.72 4.82 0.79
CA PRO A 41 4.38 3.45 1.11
C PRO A 41 3.10 3.00 0.41
N ASP A 42 2.90 1.67 0.33
CA ASP A 42 1.66 1.07 -0.16
C ASP A 42 0.48 1.51 0.72
N PRO A 43 -0.62 2.06 0.16
CA PRO A 43 -1.79 2.51 0.90
C PRO A 43 -2.41 1.43 1.81
N LEU A 44 -2.35 0.15 1.40
CA LEU A 44 -2.83 -0.97 2.23
C LEU A 44 -1.99 -1.22 3.49
N LYS A 45 -0.80 -0.61 3.57
CA LYS A 45 0.09 -0.67 4.74
C LYS A 45 0.02 0.58 5.62
N MET A 46 -0.83 1.53 5.25
CA MET A 46 -1.04 2.79 5.98
C MET A 46 -2.49 2.86 6.47
N ALA A 47 -2.70 3.44 7.63
CA ALA A 47 -4.06 3.81 8.03
C ALA A 47 -4.59 4.92 7.12
N SER A 48 -5.88 4.89 6.80
CA SER A 48 -6.51 5.98 6.07
C SER A 48 -6.49 7.27 6.90
N GLY A 49 -6.24 8.40 6.25
CA GLY A 49 -6.13 9.70 6.92
C GLY A 49 -5.24 10.67 6.18
N THR A 50 -5.02 11.81 6.78
CA THR A 50 -4.14 12.85 6.25
C THR A 50 -2.86 12.89 7.08
N TYR A 51 -1.74 12.76 6.40
CA TYR A 51 -0.40 12.82 6.97
C TYR A 51 0.26 14.10 6.48
N THR A 52 0.84 14.84 7.40
CA THR A 52 1.60 16.05 7.08
C THR A 52 3.02 15.90 7.58
N GLY A 53 3.97 16.48 6.86
CA GLY A 53 5.37 16.49 7.25
C GLY A 53 6.10 17.63 6.57
N THR A 54 7.22 18.02 7.17
CA THR A 54 8.14 19.01 6.63
C THR A 54 9.53 18.41 6.58
N LEU A 55 10.18 18.52 5.43
CA LEU A 55 11.60 18.27 5.27
C LEU A 55 12.30 19.61 5.16
N SER A 56 13.13 19.92 6.14
CA SER A 56 13.95 21.12 6.14
C SER A 56 15.36 20.76 5.72
N LEU A 57 15.86 21.42 4.69
CA LEU A 57 17.22 21.27 4.18
C LEU A 57 18.00 22.55 4.48
N SER A 58 19.14 22.42 5.13
CA SER A 58 20.07 23.53 5.32
C SER A 58 20.78 23.88 4.03
N VAL A 59 20.92 25.17 3.74
CA VAL A 59 21.53 25.68 2.51
C VAL A 59 22.76 26.51 2.86
N GLY A 60 23.88 26.24 2.18
CA GLY A 60 25.14 26.95 2.37
C GLY A 60 26.28 26.01 2.71
N SER A 61 27.46 26.61 3.00
CA SER A 61 28.67 25.85 3.28
C SER A 61 28.49 24.92 4.49
N GLY A 62 28.73 23.63 4.31
CA GLY A 62 28.53 22.58 5.31
C GLY A 62 27.08 22.16 5.52
N GLY A 63 26.13 22.69 4.76
CA GLY A 63 24.71 22.31 4.83
C GLY A 63 24.35 21.13 3.93
N ASP A 64 23.06 20.75 3.93
CA ASP A 64 22.51 19.69 3.08
C ASP A 64 22.61 20.04 1.59
N ILE A 65 22.49 21.32 1.27
CA ILE A 65 22.66 21.88 -0.07
C ILE A 65 23.88 22.81 -0.01
N ASP A 66 25.02 22.30 -0.42
CA ASP A 66 26.29 23.00 -0.38
C ASP A 66 26.86 23.19 -1.80
N PHE A 67 27.01 24.42 -2.22
CA PHE A 67 27.62 24.81 -3.50
C PHE A 67 29.09 25.25 -3.37
N GLY A 68 29.66 25.08 -2.17
CA GLY A 68 31.04 25.45 -1.83
C GLY A 68 31.16 26.77 -1.07
N ASP A 69 32.34 26.96 -0.48
CA ASP A 69 32.60 28.07 0.48
C ASP A 69 32.48 29.48 -0.13
N ASN A 70 32.68 29.60 -1.45
CA ASN A 70 32.56 30.86 -2.13
C ASN A 70 31.17 31.21 -2.62
N PHE A 71 30.18 30.34 -2.36
CA PHE A 71 28.81 30.55 -2.76
C PHE A 71 28.03 31.21 -1.60
N LYS A 72 27.40 32.35 -1.90
CA LYS A 72 26.53 33.04 -0.96
C LYS A 72 25.08 32.77 -1.32
N THR A 73 24.32 32.29 -0.35
CA THR A 73 22.89 32.04 -0.50
C THR A 73 22.10 33.23 0.05
N SER A 74 20.95 33.52 -0.52
CA SER A 74 20.00 34.51 0.03
C SER A 74 19.27 33.93 1.25
N ASP A 75 19.03 32.63 1.24
CA ASP A 75 18.36 31.89 2.30
C ASP A 75 19.24 30.74 2.77
N ASN A 76 19.14 30.40 4.04
CA ASN A 76 19.94 29.36 4.67
C ASN A 76 19.15 28.04 4.87
N GLN A 77 17.88 28.01 4.45
CA GLN A 77 17.01 26.87 4.66
C GLN A 77 16.01 26.75 3.50
N LEU A 78 15.75 25.50 3.10
CA LEU A 78 14.68 25.14 2.18
C LEU A 78 13.73 24.18 2.89
N ASP A 79 12.47 24.58 3.02
CA ASP A 79 11.43 23.76 3.62
C ASP A 79 10.53 23.16 2.53
N LEU A 80 10.44 21.84 2.52
CA LEU A 80 9.52 21.09 1.68
C LEU A 80 8.37 20.57 2.56
N ASN A 81 7.19 21.13 2.38
CA ASN A 81 6.01 20.75 3.12
C ASN A 81 5.20 19.73 2.31
N PHE A 82 4.90 18.60 2.93
CA PHE A 82 4.15 17.52 2.31
C PHE A 82 2.80 17.34 3.00
N THR A 83 1.79 17.12 2.19
CA THR A 83 0.48 16.64 2.66
C THR A 83 0.13 15.41 1.85
N LEU A 84 0.05 14.26 2.52
CA LEU A 84 -0.32 12.97 1.92
C LEU A 84 -1.72 12.59 2.42
N SER A 85 -2.66 12.42 1.51
CA SER A 85 -3.99 11.91 1.81
C SER A 85 -4.07 10.45 1.42
N VAL A 86 -4.27 9.57 2.41
CA VAL A 86 -4.44 8.14 2.22
C VAL A 86 -5.93 7.83 2.30
N ASN A 87 -6.50 7.49 1.16
CA ASN A 87 -7.90 7.07 1.08
C ASN A 87 -8.06 5.65 1.62
N HIS A 88 -9.24 5.36 2.17
CA HIS A 88 -9.56 4.00 2.58
C HIS A 88 -9.54 3.07 1.36
N GLU A 89 -8.75 2.01 1.45
CA GLU A 89 -8.63 0.99 0.42
C GLU A 89 -8.99 -0.37 1.00
N LEU A 90 -9.78 -1.13 0.23
CA LEU A 90 -10.20 -2.49 0.54
C LEU A 90 -9.89 -3.38 -0.65
N LYS A 91 -9.15 -4.46 -0.42
CA LYS A 91 -8.80 -5.43 -1.46
C LYS A 91 -9.22 -6.82 -1.03
N LEU A 92 -10.11 -7.41 -1.81
CA LEU A 92 -10.52 -8.81 -1.67
C LEU A 92 -9.77 -9.66 -2.70
N THR A 93 -9.10 -10.69 -2.23
CA THR A 93 -8.41 -11.65 -3.09
C THR A 93 -8.92 -13.05 -2.76
N PRO A 94 -9.74 -13.68 -3.63
CA PRO A 94 -10.15 -15.05 -3.44
C PRO A 94 -8.94 -15.98 -3.55
N ALA A 95 -8.91 -17.04 -2.75
CA ALA A 95 -7.92 -18.10 -2.93
C ALA A 95 -8.15 -18.80 -4.28
N THR A 96 -7.08 -19.36 -4.86
CA THR A 96 -7.17 -20.10 -6.12
C THR A 96 -8.19 -21.21 -5.99
N GLY A 97 -9.16 -21.26 -6.90
CA GLY A 97 -10.27 -22.24 -6.89
C GLY A 97 -11.39 -21.96 -5.88
N ALA A 98 -11.32 -20.86 -5.11
CA ALA A 98 -12.33 -20.53 -4.09
C ALA A 98 -13.60 -19.85 -4.64
N GLN A 99 -13.64 -19.54 -5.93
CA GLN A 99 -14.79 -18.88 -6.58
C GLN A 99 -15.99 -19.82 -6.78
N THR A 100 -15.73 -21.09 -6.84
CA THR A 100 -16.77 -22.12 -6.94
C THR A 100 -16.51 -23.17 -5.88
N VAL A 101 -17.51 -23.44 -5.05
CA VAL A 101 -17.42 -24.42 -3.96
C VAL A 101 -18.51 -25.45 -4.18
N ALA A 102 -18.12 -26.71 -4.37
CA ALA A 102 -19.05 -27.81 -4.39
C ALA A 102 -19.50 -28.10 -2.95
N LEU A 103 -20.80 -27.98 -2.70
CA LEU A 103 -21.39 -28.35 -1.43
C LEU A 103 -21.49 -29.86 -1.33
N GLN A 104 -21.03 -30.43 -0.23
CA GLN A 104 -21.01 -31.85 0.02
C GLN A 104 -22.00 -32.23 1.13
N PRO A 105 -22.77 -33.32 1.00
CA PRO A 105 -23.52 -33.88 2.11
C PRO A 105 -22.59 -34.24 3.27
N CYS A 106 -22.82 -33.63 4.43
CA CYS A 106 -21.90 -33.74 5.55
C CYS A 106 -22.64 -33.62 6.88
N PRO A 107 -22.21 -34.33 7.92
CA PRO A 107 -22.73 -34.10 9.28
C PRO A 107 -22.50 -32.66 9.75
N SER A 108 -23.38 -32.16 10.61
CA SER A 108 -23.28 -30.81 11.17
C SER A 108 -21.91 -30.55 11.78
N GLY A 109 -21.35 -29.39 11.47
CA GLY A 109 -20.04 -28.96 11.97
C GLY A 109 -18.81 -29.60 11.31
N LYS A 110 -19.00 -30.46 10.30
CA LYS A 110 -17.92 -31.09 9.53
C LYS A 110 -17.90 -30.58 8.09
N ILE A 111 -16.71 -30.50 7.50
CA ILE A 111 -16.50 -30.28 6.07
C ILE A 111 -15.97 -31.57 5.48
N CYS A 112 -16.69 -32.12 4.50
CA CYS A 112 -16.40 -33.41 3.92
C CYS A 112 -15.69 -33.23 2.56
N SER A 113 -14.86 -34.21 2.22
CA SER A 113 -14.35 -34.39 0.86
C SER A 113 -15.46 -34.87 -0.08
N GLU A 114 -15.19 -34.87 -1.38
CA GLU A 114 -16.13 -35.38 -2.37
C GLU A 114 -16.49 -36.85 -2.15
N ASP A 115 -15.49 -37.67 -1.84
CA ASP A 115 -15.71 -39.11 -1.56
C ASP A 115 -16.54 -39.34 -0.30
N GLU A 116 -16.25 -38.57 0.78
CA GLU A 116 -17.06 -38.62 2.00
C GLU A 116 -18.49 -38.14 1.74
N GLY A 117 -18.65 -37.07 0.94
CA GLY A 117 -19.95 -36.55 0.54
C GLY A 117 -20.77 -37.57 -0.23
N LYS A 118 -20.16 -38.28 -1.17
CA LYS A 118 -20.82 -39.35 -1.91
C LYS A 118 -21.27 -40.51 -1.01
N ALA A 119 -20.41 -40.96 -0.11
CA ALA A 119 -20.78 -42.01 0.86
C ALA A 119 -21.89 -41.55 1.82
N ASN A 120 -21.91 -40.29 2.24
CA ASN A 120 -22.98 -39.72 3.06
C ASN A 120 -24.29 -39.62 2.31
N TRP A 121 -24.25 -39.28 1.02
CA TRP A 121 -25.43 -39.25 0.15
C TRP A 121 -26.06 -40.63 0.00
N GLU A 122 -25.24 -41.65 -0.29
CA GLU A 122 -25.71 -43.05 -0.39
C GLU A 122 -26.36 -43.53 0.91
N ARG A 123 -25.76 -43.19 2.07
CA ARG A 123 -26.35 -43.50 3.41
C ARG A 123 -27.65 -42.79 3.61
N TRP A 124 -27.78 -41.52 3.19
CA TRP A 124 -29.03 -40.78 3.26
C TRP A 124 -30.13 -41.42 2.42
N MET A 125 -29.82 -41.86 1.22
CA MET A 125 -30.79 -42.53 0.36
C MET A 125 -31.42 -43.77 1.02
N VAL A 126 -30.65 -44.45 1.86
CA VAL A 126 -31.15 -45.60 2.64
C VAL A 126 -31.89 -45.17 3.91
N SER A 127 -31.28 -44.30 4.68
CA SER A 127 -31.81 -43.90 6.01
C SER A 127 -32.94 -42.87 5.96
N ARG A 128 -33.08 -42.16 4.84
CA ARG A 128 -34.03 -41.04 4.65
C ARG A 128 -33.81 -39.86 5.61
N VAL A 129 -32.61 -39.74 6.18
CA VAL A 129 -32.23 -38.58 7.00
C VAL A 129 -31.61 -37.54 6.11
N THR A 130 -32.23 -36.36 6.01
CA THR A 130 -31.71 -35.25 5.17
C THR A 130 -30.34 -34.79 5.66
N PRO A 131 -29.30 -34.85 4.84
CA PRO A 131 -27.99 -34.35 5.21
C PRO A 131 -27.95 -32.83 5.11
N GLN A 132 -27.05 -32.22 5.88
CA GLN A 132 -26.67 -30.85 5.64
C GLN A 132 -25.69 -30.81 4.46
N LEU A 133 -25.74 -29.74 3.67
CA LEU A 133 -24.75 -29.47 2.64
C LEU A 133 -23.73 -28.50 3.18
N THR A 134 -22.46 -28.87 3.12
CA THR A 134 -21.37 -28.03 3.61
C THR A 134 -20.31 -27.82 2.52
N GLY A 135 -19.69 -26.67 2.55
CA GLY A 135 -18.56 -26.32 1.71
C GLY A 135 -17.69 -25.28 2.40
N ARG A 136 -16.52 -25.06 1.87
CA ARG A 136 -15.58 -24.08 2.39
C ARG A 136 -15.00 -23.24 1.27
N SER A 137 -15.07 -21.92 1.43
CA SER A 137 -14.35 -20.97 0.58
C SER A 137 -13.35 -20.20 1.44
N ALA A 138 -12.27 -19.77 0.82
CA ALA A 138 -11.26 -18.95 1.47
C ALA A 138 -10.97 -17.71 0.63
N PHE A 139 -10.77 -16.60 1.30
CA PHE A 139 -10.35 -15.35 0.68
C PHE A 139 -9.44 -14.60 1.62
N THR A 140 -8.64 -13.71 1.06
CA THR A 140 -7.82 -12.77 1.81
C THR A 140 -8.42 -11.38 1.65
N LEU A 141 -8.65 -10.72 2.77
CA LEU A 141 -9.11 -9.34 2.82
C LEU A 141 -7.99 -8.47 3.38
N SER A 142 -7.59 -7.45 2.63
CA SER A 142 -6.64 -6.43 3.05
C SER A 142 -7.33 -5.08 3.08
N SER A 143 -7.16 -4.34 4.16
CA SER A 143 -7.82 -3.05 4.34
C SER A 143 -6.91 -2.06 5.04
N SER A 144 -6.94 -0.81 4.61
CA SER A 144 -6.25 0.33 5.25
C SER A 144 -7.05 0.96 6.41
N GLY A 145 -8.23 0.43 6.71
CA GLY A 145 -9.10 0.92 7.79
C GLY A 145 -10.09 -0.12 8.28
N GLY A 146 -11.03 0.28 9.12
CA GLY A 146 -12.11 -0.59 9.60
C GLY A 146 -13.03 -1.05 8.46
N PHE A 147 -13.51 -2.28 8.51
CA PHE A 147 -14.46 -2.83 7.55
C PHE A 147 -15.48 -3.73 8.25
N THR A 148 -16.59 -3.97 7.57
CA THR A 148 -17.62 -4.91 8.02
C THR A 148 -17.85 -5.92 6.90
N VAL A 149 -18.01 -7.18 7.24
CA VAL A 149 -18.33 -8.25 6.30
C VAL A 149 -19.78 -8.69 6.54
N PHE A 150 -20.54 -8.72 5.47
CA PHE A 150 -21.90 -9.26 5.45
C PHE A 150 -21.93 -10.49 4.56
N LEU A 151 -22.73 -11.46 4.92
CA LEU A 151 -23.02 -12.61 4.09
C LEU A 151 -24.50 -12.56 3.72
N ASP A 152 -24.77 -12.50 2.43
CA ASP A 152 -26.12 -12.53 1.88
C ASP A 152 -26.31 -13.80 1.05
N CYS A 153 -27.48 -14.37 1.11
CA CYS A 153 -27.90 -15.48 0.28
C CYS A 153 -28.81 -15.00 -0.83
N ALA A 154 -28.64 -15.52 -2.04
CA ALA A 154 -29.51 -15.17 -3.17
C ALA A 154 -30.98 -15.52 -2.93
N ASP A 155 -31.22 -16.61 -2.19
CA ASP A 155 -32.57 -17.14 -1.89
C ASP A 155 -32.89 -16.96 -0.40
N GLN A 156 -32.76 -15.73 0.11
CA GLN A 156 -33.01 -15.43 1.50
C GLN A 156 -34.52 -15.37 1.79
N ILE A 157 -35.01 -16.18 2.74
CA ILE A 157 -36.35 -16.13 3.28
C ILE A 157 -36.21 -15.78 4.76
N ASP A 158 -36.90 -14.72 5.22
CA ASP A 158 -36.92 -14.25 6.60
C ASP A 158 -35.55 -14.11 7.28
N LYS A 159 -34.53 -13.64 6.53
CA LYS A 159 -33.11 -13.50 6.92
C LYS A 159 -32.36 -14.80 7.14
N GLU A 160 -32.93 -15.91 6.76
CA GLU A 160 -32.26 -17.21 6.74
C GLU A 160 -31.98 -17.64 5.29
N CYS A 161 -30.86 -18.32 5.06
CA CYS A 161 -30.57 -18.92 3.78
C CYS A 161 -31.43 -20.17 3.60
N ALA A 162 -32.26 -20.21 2.55
CA ALA A 162 -33.13 -21.35 2.26
C ALA A 162 -32.32 -22.55 1.74
#